data_ae5160205bdbd7a5fcf40e399e91a803
#
_entry.id   ae5160205bdbd7a5fcf40e399e91a803
#
_cell.length_a   1.000
_cell.length_b   1.000
_cell.length_c   1.000
_cell.angle_alpha   90.00
_cell.angle_beta   90.00
_cell.angle_gamma   90.00
#
_symmetry.space_group_name_H-M   'P 1'
#
loop_
_entity.id
_entity.type
_entity.pdbx_description
1 polymer ?
#
loop_
_entity_poly.entity_id
_entity_poly.type
_entity_poly.pdbx_seq_one_letter_code
_entity_poly.pdbx_strand_id
1 'polypeptide(L)'
;MRAFFGKYGGVVFAPLVVFIAYFCQLAASGVWPFGSAYVVASYDLSAQICPFIEHLFDVLDGKSSLFYSYSIAGGADVFGTFAYFFVSPFSFLYLICGDGNVHNACGIVMALKLAAIAFSGAWFVRKLFDRIPAYAGGAVGVVYAYCGYVFVASTYVNWIDFLFYMPLGAIAFVRFVKTGKFLAFSAVLACCIYTCFSIACFSFFILFPTLVAYAFLCVGREERNRFIAYLCIAFVVAVLAALPILLPSFMAYLS
;
A
#
# COMPACT_ATOMS: atom_id res chain seq x y z
N MET A 1 -11.94 17.30 24.28
CA MET A 1 -12.11 17.46 22.85
C MET A 1 -11.13 18.47 22.24
N ARG A 2 -11.06 19.74 22.71
CA ARG A 2 -10.09 20.75 22.18
C ARG A 2 -8.61 20.30 22.19
N ALA A 3 -8.14 19.69 23.27
CA ALA A 3 -6.77 19.19 23.38
C ALA A 3 -6.44 18.07 22.38
N PHE A 4 -7.40 17.17 22.12
CA PHE A 4 -7.26 16.12 21.13
C PHE A 4 -7.13 16.68 19.70
N PHE A 5 -8.05 17.57 19.31
CA PHE A 5 -7.97 18.20 17.98
C PHE A 5 -6.75 19.11 17.82
N GLY A 6 -6.31 19.81 18.87
CA GLY A 6 -5.06 20.56 18.85
C GLY A 6 -3.84 19.67 18.58
N LYS A 7 -3.89 18.40 19.00
CA LYS A 7 -2.79 17.46 18.85
C LYS A 7 -2.90 16.57 17.60
N TYR A 8 -4.09 16.11 17.25
CA TYR A 8 -4.34 15.11 16.19
C TYR A 8 -5.24 15.62 15.07
N GLY A 9 -5.65 16.88 15.09
CA GLY A 9 -6.56 17.44 14.09
C GLY A 9 -6.08 17.21 12.66
N GLY A 10 -4.80 17.45 12.36
CA GLY A 10 -4.25 17.21 11.05
C GLY A 10 -4.34 15.76 10.58
N VAL A 11 -4.18 14.80 11.51
CA VAL A 11 -4.28 13.36 11.21
C VAL A 11 -5.72 12.95 10.87
N VAL A 12 -6.71 13.62 11.46
CA VAL A 12 -8.13 13.36 11.20
C VAL A 12 -8.60 14.09 9.94
N PHE A 13 -8.20 15.35 9.76
CA PHE A 13 -8.68 16.18 8.66
C PHE A 13 -7.98 15.88 7.33
N ALA A 14 -6.70 15.49 7.30
CA ALA A 14 -6.00 15.20 6.06
C ALA A 14 -6.70 14.14 5.19
N PRO A 15 -7.07 12.95 5.72
CA PRO A 15 -7.80 11.95 4.94
C PRO A 15 -9.17 12.45 4.47
N LEU A 16 -9.90 13.23 5.29
CA LEU A 16 -11.18 13.79 4.90
C LEU A 16 -11.04 14.80 3.75
N VAL A 17 -10.06 15.69 3.83
CA VAL A 17 -9.77 16.67 2.76
C VAL A 17 -9.43 15.95 1.45
N VAL A 18 -8.55 14.95 1.50
CA VAL A 18 -8.16 14.19 0.31
C VAL A 18 -9.34 13.42 -0.27
N PHE A 19 -10.13 12.76 0.58
CA PHE A 19 -11.33 12.04 0.15
C PHE A 19 -12.33 12.97 -0.56
N ILE A 20 -12.66 14.09 0.05
CA ILE A 20 -13.59 15.08 -0.52
C ILE A 20 -13.02 15.67 -1.82
N ALA A 21 -11.74 16.06 -1.85
CA ALA A 21 -11.09 16.61 -3.03
C ALA A 21 -11.13 15.63 -4.20
N TYR A 22 -10.87 14.36 -3.95
CA TYR A 22 -10.95 13.33 -4.99
C TYR A 22 -12.39 13.12 -5.49
N PHE A 23 -13.38 13.11 -4.61
CA PHE A 23 -14.79 13.06 -5.02
C PHE A 23 -15.20 14.29 -5.84
N CYS A 24 -14.70 15.49 -5.52
CA CYS A 24 -14.90 16.67 -6.34
C CYS A 24 -14.26 16.50 -7.74
N GLN A 25 -13.10 15.87 -7.85
CA GLN A 25 -12.49 15.53 -9.14
C GLN A 25 -13.35 14.56 -9.95
N LEU A 26 -13.89 13.48 -9.32
CA LEU A 26 -14.80 12.57 -9.99
C LEU A 26 -16.06 13.30 -10.50
N ALA A 27 -16.63 14.18 -9.68
CA ALA A 27 -17.79 14.98 -10.07
C ALA A 27 -17.48 15.92 -11.23
N ALA A 28 -16.37 16.64 -11.18
CA ALA A 28 -15.94 17.55 -12.24
C ALA A 28 -15.66 16.83 -13.57
N SER A 29 -15.24 15.56 -13.51
CA SER A 29 -14.93 14.72 -14.68
C SER A 29 -16.14 13.91 -15.17
N GLY A 30 -17.31 14.05 -14.56
CA GLY A 30 -18.50 13.26 -14.92
C GLY A 30 -18.34 11.74 -14.70
N VAL A 31 -17.47 11.36 -13.75
CA VAL A 31 -17.19 9.96 -13.43
C VAL A 31 -18.20 9.46 -12.41
N TRP A 32 -18.54 8.17 -12.49
CA TRP A 32 -19.42 7.52 -11.53
C TRP A 32 -18.96 7.79 -10.06
N PRO A 33 -19.84 8.11 -9.12
CA PRO A 33 -21.31 8.11 -9.16
C PRO A 33 -21.95 9.41 -9.71
N PHE A 34 -21.21 10.34 -10.22
CA PHE A 34 -21.68 11.66 -10.68
C PHE A 34 -21.99 11.73 -12.17
N GLY A 35 -21.64 10.69 -12.93
CA GLY A 35 -21.88 10.57 -14.36
C GLY A 35 -21.66 9.15 -14.85
N SER A 36 -21.63 8.97 -16.18
CA SER A 36 -21.51 7.66 -16.84
C SER A 36 -20.06 7.27 -17.20
N ALA A 37 -19.10 8.16 -17.03
CA ALA A 37 -17.70 7.87 -17.29
C ALA A 37 -17.10 6.97 -16.19
N TYR A 38 -16.13 6.14 -16.54
CA TYR A 38 -15.39 5.30 -15.60
C TYR A 38 -14.00 5.89 -15.33
N VAL A 39 -13.51 5.76 -14.09
CA VAL A 39 -12.11 6.08 -13.73
C VAL A 39 -11.14 5.23 -14.55
N VAL A 40 -11.59 4.06 -14.95
CA VAL A 40 -10.82 2.96 -15.48
C VAL A 40 -10.73 3.01 -17.01
N ALA A 41 -10.58 4.19 -17.59
CA ALA A 41 -10.58 4.31 -19.05
C ALA A 41 -9.28 3.84 -19.74
N SER A 42 -8.27 3.30 -19.02
CA SER A 42 -6.99 3.07 -19.67
C SER A 42 -6.13 1.95 -19.06
N TYR A 43 -5.44 1.25 -19.97
CA TYR A 43 -4.31 0.36 -19.69
C TYR A 43 -4.63 -0.81 -18.71
N ASP A 44 -3.67 -1.15 -17.86
CA ASP A 44 -3.69 -2.35 -17.05
C ASP A 44 -4.81 -2.39 -16.01
N LEU A 45 -5.32 -1.24 -15.59
CA LEU A 45 -6.45 -1.23 -14.66
C LEU A 45 -7.71 -1.83 -15.30
N SER A 46 -8.04 -1.48 -16.54
CA SER A 46 -9.19 -2.02 -17.25
C SER A 46 -8.91 -3.37 -17.90
N ALA A 47 -7.69 -3.57 -18.43
CA ALA A 47 -7.35 -4.77 -19.20
C ALA A 47 -6.91 -5.95 -18.33
N GLN A 48 -6.44 -5.71 -17.11
CA GLN A 48 -5.90 -6.75 -16.22
C GLN A 48 -6.57 -6.73 -14.85
N ILE A 49 -6.48 -5.62 -14.11
CA ILE A 49 -6.84 -5.60 -12.69
C ILE A 49 -8.35 -5.80 -12.51
N CYS A 50 -9.20 -5.08 -13.26
CA CYS A 50 -10.65 -5.26 -13.16
C CYS A 50 -11.11 -6.67 -13.56
N PRO A 51 -10.68 -7.25 -14.69
CA PRO A 51 -11.00 -8.64 -15.03
C PRO A 51 -10.55 -9.66 -13.98
N PHE A 52 -9.40 -9.45 -13.34
CA PHE A 52 -8.97 -10.35 -12.27
C PHE A 52 -9.84 -10.22 -11.01
N ILE A 53 -10.30 -9.01 -10.68
CA ILE A 53 -11.25 -8.81 -9.56
C ILE A 53 -12.59 -9.47 -9.89
N GLU A 54 -13.08 -9.33 -11.14
CA GLU A 54 -14.30 -10.00 -11.61
C GLU A 54 -14.16 -11.51 -11.54
N HIS A 55 -13.00 -12.04 -11.95
CA HIS A 55 -12.71 -13.47 -11.82
C HIS A 55 -12.72 -13.95 -10.35
N LEU A 56 -12.33 -13.11 -9.40
CA LEU A 56 -12.42 -13.45 -7.98
C LEU A 56 -13.88 -13.66 -7.53
N PHE A 57 -14.83 -12.88 -8.06
CA PHE A 57 -16.26 -13.14 -7.80
C PHE A 57 -16.70 -14.50 -8.36
N ASP A 58 -16.25 -14.87 -9.57
CA ASP A 58 -16.51 -16.19 -10.13
C ASP A 58 -15.95 -17.33 -9.28
N VAL A 59 -14.78 -17.12 -8.67
CA VAL A 59 -14.19 -18.08 -7.71
C VAL A 59 -15.03 -18.16 -6.44
N LEU A 60 -15.46 -17.04 -5.89
CA LEU A 60 -16.29 -16.99 -4.68
C LEU A 60 -17.67 -17.62 -4.89
N ASP A 61 -18.23 -17.49 -6.09
CA ASP A 61 -19.49 -18.10 -6.51
C ASP A 61 -19.33 -19.59 -6.88
N GLY A 62 -18.12 -20.14 -6.85
CA GLY A 62 -17.85 -21.53 -7.24
C GLY A 62 -17.93 -21.82 -8.74
N LYS A 63 -17.96 -20.78 -9.57
CA LYS A 63 -18.00 -20.90 -11.05
C LYS A 63 -16.62 -21.12 -11.65
N SER A 64 -15.55 -20.77 -10.93
CA SER A 64 -14.16 -20.85 -11.39
C SER A 64 -13.22 -21.33 -10.29
N SER A 65 -12.00 -21.72 -10.67
CA SER A 65 -10.96 -22.18 -9.75
C SER A 65 -10.04 -21.03 -9.34
N LEU A 66 -9.62 -21.02 -8.06
CA LEU A 66 -8.58 -20.12 -7.57
C LEU A 66 -7.17 -20.53 -8.06
N PHE A 67 -6.97 -21.78 -8.49
CA PHE A 67 -5.64 -22.29 -8.81
C PHE A 67 -5.33 -22.25 -10.30
N TYR A 68 -6.33 -22.45 -11.16
CA TYR A 68 -6.14 -22.47 -12.61
C TYR A 68 -7.38 -22.00 -13.35
N SER A 69 -7.19 -21.18 -14.39
CA SER A 69 -8.28 -20.74 -15.26
C SER A 69 -7.84 -20.67 -16.71
N TYR A 70 -8.68 -21.19 -17.61
CA TYR A 70 -8.49 -21.07 -19.05
C TYR A 70 -8.84 -19.68 -19.58
N SER A 71 -9.61 -18.88 -18.86
CA SER A 71 -9.98 -17.51 -19.25
C SER A 71 -8.84 -16.50 -19.10
N ILE A 72 -7.78 -16.87 -18.38
CA ILE A 72 -6.60 -16.02 -18.17
C ILE A 72 -5.52 -16.49 -19.15
N ALA A 73 -5.15 -15.65 -20.11
CA ALA A 73 -4.05 -15.86 -21.07
C ALA A 73 -4.08 -17.24 -21.80
N GLY A 74 -5.28 -17.85 -21.95
CA GLY A 74 -5.42 -19.18 -22.56
C GLY A 74 -5.12 -20.35 -21.63
N GLY A 75 -4.88 -20.09 -20.36
CA GLY A 75 -4.62 -21.05 -19.29
C GLY A 75 -3.45 -20.61 -18.42
N ALA A 76 -3.74 -20.17 -17.22
CA ALA A 76 -2.72 -19.68 -16.29
C ALA A 76 -3.02 -20.05 -14.82
N ASP A 77 -1.98 -20.01 -13.98
CA ASP A 77 -2.07 -20.06 -12.53
C ASP A 77 -2.77 -18.80 -12.01
N VAL A 78 -3.97 -18.99 -11.48
CA VAL A 78 -4.78 -17.90 -10.92
C VAL A 78 -4.23 -17.45 -9.58
N PHE A 79 -3.76 -18.39 -8.74
CA PHE A 79 -3.30 -18.07 -7.39
C PHE A 79 -2.04 -17.21 -7.39
N GLY A 80 -1.09 -17.48 -8.28
CA GLY A 80 0.10 -16.65 -8.45
C GLY A 80 -0.26 -15.24 -8.94
N THR A 81 -1.17 -15.14 -9.91
CA THR A 81 -1.69 -13.87 -10.39
C THR A 81 -2.45 -13.11 -9.29
N PHE A 82 -3.31 -13.80 -8.53
CA PHE A 82 -4.01 -13.25 -7.40
C PHE A 82 -3.04 -12.73 -6.33
N ALA A 83 -2.03 -13.51 -6.00
CA ALA A 83 -1.00 -13.14 -5.04
C ALA A 83 -0.22 -11.89 -5.46
N TYR A 84 -0.05 -11.66 -6.77
CA TYR A 84 0.59 -10.45 -7.29
C TYR A 84 -0.30 -9.20 -7.18
N PHE A 85 -1.59 -9.31 -7.51
CA PHE A 85 -2.46 -8.15 -7.69
C PHE A 85 -3.37 -7.84 -6.49
N PHE A 86 -3.77 -8.83 -5.67
CA PHE A 86 -4.96 -8.68 -4.81
C PHE A 86 -4.76 -8.83 -3.32
N VAL A 87 -3.57 -9.09 -2.82
CA VAL A 87 -3.36 -9.27 -1.38
C VAL A 87 -3.22 -7.93 -0.64
N SER A 88 -3.68 -6.86 -1.24
CA SER A 88 -3.83 -5.57 -0.57
C SER A 88 -5.13 -5.52 0.23
N PRO A 89 -5.14 -4.96 1.45
CA PRO A 89 -6.38 -4.75 2.19
C PRO A 89 -7.38 -3.86 1.43
N PHE A 90 -6.91 -2.99 0.56
CA PHE A 90 -7.76 -2.15 -0.29
C PHE A 90 -8.40 -2.94 -1.43
N SER A 91 -7.78 -4.00 -1.91
CA SER A 91 -8.36 -4.84 -2.95
C SER A 91 -9.62 -5.56 -2.46
N PHE A 92 -9.70 -5.92 -1.18
CA PHE A 92 -10.90 -6.52 -0.60
C PHE A 92 -12.09 -5.56 -0.54
N LEU A 93 -11.89 -4.25 -0.67
CA LEU A 93 -12.99 -3.29 -0.75
C LEU A 93 -13.84 -3.46 -2.01
N TYR A 94 -13.27 -4.00 -3.09
CA TYR A 94 -14.04 -4.31 -4.29
C TYR A 94 -15.12 -5.37 -4.03
N LEU A 95 -14.88 -6.32 -3.12
CA LEU A 95 -15.85 -7.35 -2.76
C LEU A 95 -17.12 -6.77 -2.14
N ILE A 96 -17.04 -5.60 -1.49
CA ILE A 96 -18.19 -4.91 -0.89
C ILE A 96 -19.09 -4.30 -1.98
N CYS A 97 -18.53 -3.95 -3.14
CA CYS A 97 -19.25 -3.30 -4.22
C CYS A 97 -20.07 -4.28 -5.08
N GLY A 98 -19.79 -5.57 -4.99
CA GLY A 98 -20.51 -6.63 -5.69
C GLY A 98 -20.05 -6.86 -7.12
N ASP A 99 -20.40 -8.04 -7.64
CA ASP A 99 -20.12 -8.46 -9.00
C ASP A 99 -20.76 -7.50 -10.03
N GLY A 100 -20.08 -7.28 -11.14
CA GLY A 100 -20.52 -6.36 -12.20
C GLY A 100 -20.33 -4.87 -11.89
N ASN A 101 -19.89 -4.50 -10.67
CA ASN A 101 -19.66 -3.10 -10.28
C ASN A 101 -18.17 -2.75 -10.07
N VAL A 102 -17.25 -3.61 -10.47
CA VAL A 102 -15.81 -3.43 -10.24
C VAL A 102 -15.31 -2.11 -10.84
N HIS A 103 -15.70 -1.81 -12.07
CA HIS A 103 -15.31 -0.56 -12.75
C HIS A 103 -15.81 0.69 -12.03
N ASN A 104 -17.02 0.65 -11.51
CA ASN A 104 -17.61 1.72 -10.71
C ASN A 104 -16.90 1.87 -9.36
N ALA A 105 -16.55 0.75 -8.75
CA ALA A 105 -15.86 0.73 -7.46
C ALA A 105 -14.46 1.34 -7.49
N CYS A 106 -13.78 1.34 -8.64
CA CYS A 106 -12.41 1.85 -8.76
C CYS A 106 -12.25 3.28 -8.24
N GLY A 107 -13.19 4.16 -8.52
CA GLY A 107 -13.17 5.53 -8.04
C GLY A 107 -13.25 5.63 -6.51
N ILE A 108 -14.16 4.88 -5.90
CA ILE A 108 -14.34 4.86 -4.45
C ILE A 108 -13.12 4.23 -3.75
N VAL A 109 -12.63 3.10 -4.27
CA VAL A 109 -11.46 2.41 -3.71
C VAL A 109 -10.23 3.32 -3.80
N MET A 110 -10.05 4.03 -4.92
CA MET A 110 -8.96 5.00 -5.06
C MET A 110 -9.09 6.15 -4.05
N ALA A 111 -10.28 6.71 -3.85
CA ALA A 111 -10.53 7.75 -2.84
C ALA A 111 -10.13 7.28 -1.43
N LEU A 112 -10.49 6.05 -1.06
CA LEU A 112 -10.14 5.46 0.23
C LEU A 112 -8.63 5.19 0.37
N LYS A 113 -7.97 4.73 -0.70
CA LYS A 113 -6.50 4.57 -0.73
C LYS A 113 -5.79 5.90 -0.50
N LEU A 114 -6.17 6.94 -1.25
CA LEU A 114 -5.56 8.27 -1.12
C LEU A 114 -5.79 8.86 0.28
N ALA A 115 -7.00 8.68 0.84
CA ALA A 115 -7.28 9.08 2.21
C ALA A 115 -6.40 8.35 3.23
N ALA A 116 -6.20 7.05 3.06
CA ALA A 116 -5.31 6.27 3.92
C ALA A 116 -3.84 6.70 3.80
N ILE A 117 -3.38 7.03 2.59
CA ILE A 117 -2.03 7.57 2.34
C ILE A 117 -1.88 8.93 3.04
N ALA A 118 -2.87 9.82 2.93
CA ALA A 118 -2.87 11.09 3.65
C ALA A 118 -2.82 10.91 5.16
N PHE A 119 -3.58 9.95 5.69
CA PHE A 119 -3.55 9.58 7.10
C PHE A 119 -2.14 9.14 7.53
N SER A 120 -1.52 8.19 6.79
CA SER A 120 -0.20 7.66 7.16
C SER A 120 0.88 8.75 7.12
N GLY A 121 0.85 9.65 6.12
CA GLY A 121 1.76 10.80 6.02
C GLY A 121 1.59 11.80 7.17
N ALA A 122 0.35 12.18 7.49
CA ALA A 122 0.06 13.07 8.61
C ALA A 122 0.43 12.44 9.96
N TRP A 123 0.19 11.12 10.11
CA TRP A 123 0.56 10.36 11.30
C TRP A 123 2.07 10.27 11.49
N PHE A 124 2.82 10.08 10.40
CA PHE A 124 4.27 10.11 10.40
C PHE A 124 4.81 11.44 10.96
N VAL A 125 4.33 12.57 10.42
CA VAL A 125 4.74 13.89 10.91
C VAL A 125 4.41 14.04 12.39
N ARG A 126 3.20 13.67 12.79
CA ARG A 126 2.76 13.77 14.19
C ARG A 126 3.57 12.92 15.15
N LYS A 127 4.07 11.75 14.70
CA LYS A 127 4.82 10.81 15.54
C LYS A 127 6.30 11.15 15.68
N LEU A 128 6.89 11.74 14.65
CA LEU A 128 8.33 11.97 14.62
C LEU A 128 8.71 13.43 14.88
N PHE A 129 7.77 14.37 14.71
CA PHE A 129 8.05 15.81 14.80
C PHE A 129 7.08 16.52 15.75
N ASP A 130 7.37 16.46 17.05
CA ASP A 130 6.49 17.03 18.08
C ASP A 130 6.27 18.55 17.97
N ARG A 131 7.24 19.28 17.39
CA ARG A 131 7.19 20.74 17.25
C ARG A 131 6.34 21.22 16.08
N ILE A 132 6.00 20.34 15.15
CA ILE A 132 5.18 20.71 13.98
C ILE A 132 3.72 20.82 14.42
N PRO A 133 3.04 21.95 14.14
CA PRO A 133 1.62 22.11 14.47
C PRO A 133 0.75 21.13 13.67
N ALA A 134 -0.38 20.72 14.26
CA ALA A 134 -1.24 19.68 13.69
C ALA A 134 -1.70 19.97 12.26
N TYR A 135 -2.04 21.23 11.96
CA TYR A 135 -2.47 21.63 10.62
C TYR A 135 -1.36 21.47 9.57
N ALA A 136 -0.11 21.79 9.92
CA ALA A 136 1.02 21.61 9.00
C ALA A 136 1.32 20.13 8.77
N GLY A 137 1.22 19.29 9.81
CA GLY A 137 1.29 17.84 9.65
C GLY A 137 0.19 17.29 8.75
N GLY A 138 -1.03 17.83 8.86
CA GLY A 138 -2.13 17.50 7.97
C GLY A 138 -1.86 17.92 6.53
N ALA A 139 -1.34 19.13 6.31
CA ALA A 139 -0.97 19.62 4.96
C ALA A 139 0.07 18.71 4.30
N VAL A 140 1.10 18.27 5.06
CA VAL A 140 2.08 17.29 4.55
C VAL A 140 1.40 15.99 4.13
N GLY A 141 0.43 15.49 4.90
CA GLY A 141 -0.33 14.30 4.55
C GLY A 141 -1.10 14.46 3.24
N VAL A 142 -1.75 15.62 3.04
CA VAL A 142 -2.48 15.94 1.79
C VAL A 142 -1.53 15.99 0.60
N VAL A 143 -0.42 16.72 0.69
CA VAL A 143 0.58 16.83 -0.39
C VAL A 143 1.20 15.47 -0.70
N TYR A 144 1.45 14.65 0.31
CA TYR A 144 1.98 13.30 0.15
C TYR A 144 1.02 12.40 -0.63
N ALA A 145 -0.28 12.46 -0.36
CA ALA A 145 -1.30 11.68 -1.06
C ALA A 145 -1.50 12.11 -2.53
N TYR A 146 -1.14 13.33 -2.88
CA TYR A 146 -1.18 13.86 -4.25
C TYR A 146 0.23 14.04 -4.86
N CYS A 147 1.20 13.25 -4.43
CA CYS A 147 2.55 13.32 -5.01
C CYS A 147 2.57 12.81 -6.46
N GLY A 148 3.59 13.20 -7.22
CA GLY A 148 3.73 12.85 -8.64
C GLY A 148 3.70 11.33 -8.92
N TYR A 149 4.17 10.51 -7.97
CA TYR A 149 4.11 9.05 -8.09
C TYR A 149 2.67 8.53 -8.21
N VAL A 150 1.71 9.12 -7.48
CA VAL A 150 0.30 8.72 -7.55
C VAL A 150 -0.27 8.94 -8.96
N PHE A 151 0.09 10.03 -9.62
CA PHE A 151 -0.35 10.29 -11.00
C PHE A 151 0.23 9.28 -11.97
N VAL A 152 1.52 8.96 -11.86
CA VAL A 152 2.19 7.99 -12.74
C VAL A 152 1.67 6.56 -12.48
N ALA A 153 1.48 6.18 -11.23
CA ALA A 153 1.07 4.84 -10.83
C ALA A 153 -0.46 4.66 -10.73
N SER A 154 -1.27 5.63 -11.17
CA SER A 154 -2.74 5.59 -11.02
C SER A 154 -3.40 4.40 -11.72
N THR A 155 -2.80 3.87 -12.78
CA THR A 155 -3.26 2.67 -13.50
C THR A 155 -2.83 1.36 -12.84
N TYR A 156 -1.83 1.42 -11.94
CA TYR A 156 -1.30 0.29 -11.17
C TYR A 156 -1.68 0.46 -9.71
N VAL A 157 -2.95 0.29 -9.40
CA VAL A 157 -3.53 0.63 -8.10
C VAL A 157 -2.90 -0.09 -6.91
N ASN A 158 -2.30 -1.26 -7.11
CA ASN A 158 -1.54 -1.99 -6.10
C ASN A 158 -0.18 -1.34 -5.78
N TRP A 159 0.43 -0.61 -6.72
CA TRP A 159 1.69 0.10 -6.49
C TRP A 159 1.52 1.30 -5.57
N ILE A 160 0.37 1.97 -5.66
CA ILE A 160 0.04 3.13 -4.81
C ILE A 160 -0.05 2.73 -3.34
N ASP A 161 -0.46 1.51 -3.04
CA ASP A 161 -0.60 1.02 -1.66
C ASP A 161 0.71 1.05 -0.89
N PHE A 162 1.84 0.94 -1.59
CA PHE A 162 3.17 1.05 -0.99
C PHE A 162 3.37 2.40 -0.27
N LEU A 163 2.79 3.48 -0.80
CA LEU A 163 2.85 4.80 -0.17
C LEU A 163 2.18 4.84 1.21
N PHE A 164 1.15 4.01 1.44
CA PHE A 164 0.54 3.91 2.77
C PHE A 164 1.51 3.32 3.80
N TYR A 165 2.30 2.34 3.40
CA TYR A 165 3.21 1.64 4.31
C TYR A 165 4.53 2.36 4.56
N MET A 166 5.02 3.19 3.62
CA MET A 166 6.31 3.88 3.76
C MET A 166 6.41 4.76 5.03
N PRO A 167 5.44 5.65 5.34
CA PRO A 167 5.47 6.44 6.57
C PRO A 167 5.38 5.58 7.83
N LEU A 168 4.60 4.50 7.79
CA LEU A 168 4.47 3.56 8.91
C LEU A 168 5.79 2.80 9.13
N GLY A 169 6.46 2.41 8.05
CA GLY A 169 7.79 1.79 8.10
C GLY A 169 8.83 2.71 8.73
N ALA A 170 8.82 3.99 8.37
CA ALA A 170 9.73 4.97 8.97
C ALA A 170 9.47 5.15 10.47
N ILE A 171 8.20 5.20 10.92
CA ILE A 171 7.86 5.24 12.35
C ILE A 171 8.36 3.96 13.06
N ALA A 172 8.11 2.80 12.46
CA ALA A 172 8.52 1.52 13.02
C ALA A 172 10.06 1.39 13.08
N PHE A 173 10.76 1.88 12.06
CA PHE A 173 12.22 1.93 12.04
C PHE A 173 12.80 2.83 13.14
N VAL A 174 12.28 4.06 13.31
CA VAL A 174 12.72 4.95 14.39
C VAL A 174 12.47 4.32 15.76
N ARG A 175 11.36 3.60 15.93
CA ARG A 175 11.10 2.83 17.15
C ARG A 175 12.11 1.70 17.33
N PHE A 176 12.44 0.98 16.25
CA PHE A 176 13.46 -0.08 16.27
C PHE A 176 14.83 0.47 16.71
N VAL A 177 15.28 1.58 16.10
CA VAL A 177 16.54 2.25 16.50
C VAL A 177 16.56 2.61 17.99
N LYS A 178 15.45 3.16 18.50
CA LYS A 178 15.37 3.62 19.91
C LYS A 178 15.23 2.50 20.93
N THR A 179 14.63 1.38 20.57
CA THR A 179 14.22 0.35 21.55
C THR A 179 14.80 -1.03 21.30
N GLY A 180 15.44 -1.26 20.16
CA GLY A 180 15.88 -2.59 19.70
C GLY A 180 14.73 -3.52 19.26
N LYS A 181 13.45 -3.08 19.34
CA LYS A 181 12.28 -3.91 19.02
C LYS A 181 11.96 -3.84 17.52
N PHE A 182 12.38 -4.83 16.77
CA PHE A 182 12.27 -4.87 15.30
C PHE A 182 10.95 -5.43 14.74
N LEU A 183 10.14 -6.14 15.53
CA LEU A 183 8.94 -6.84 15.03
C LEU A 183 7.94 -5.93 14.29
N ALA A 184 7.70 -4.71 14.78
CA ALA A 184 6.80 -3.79 14.10
C ALA A 184 7.37 -3.36 12.74
N PHE A 185 8.68 -3.19 12.64
CA PHE A 185 9.35 -2.89 11.38
C PHE A 185 9.25 -4.07 10.41
N SER A 186 9.53 -5.30 10.88
CA SER A 186 9.35 -6.53 10.09
C SER A 186 7.92 -6.68 9.58
N ALA A 187 6.91 -6.40 10.42
CA ALA A 187 5.51 -6.49 10.03
C ALA A 187 5.17 -5.52 8.89
N VAL A 188 5.66 -4.28 8.94
CA VAL A 188 5.45 -3.32 7.85
C VAL A 188 6.17 -3.76 6.58
N LEU A 189 7.41 -4.26 6.67
CA LEU A 189 8.12 -4.83 5.51
C LEU A 189 7.35 -6.01 4.89
N ALA A 190 6.79 -6.91 5.72
CA ALA A 190 5.95 -8.01 5.25
C ALA A 190 4.69 -7.49 4.53
N CYS A 191 4.01 -6.48 5.09
CA CYS A 191 2.85 -5.84 4.45
C CYS A 191 3.22 -5.24 3.08
N CYS A 192 4.41 -4.65 2.94
CA CYS A 192 4.90 -4.16 1.65
C CYS A 192 5.03 -5.30 0.64
N ILE A 193 5.56 -6.47 1.05
CA ILE A 193 5.67 -7.65 0.18
C ILE A 193 4.27 -8.16 -0.21
N TYR A 194 3.36 -8.28 0.75
CA TYR A 194 1.98 -8.71 0.50
C TYR A 194 1.26 -7.82 -0.51
N THR A 195 1.47 -6.51 -0.42
CA THR A 195 0.78 -5.54 -1.27
C THR A 195 1.28 -5.55 -2.71
N CYS A 196 2.59 -5.59 -2.89
CA CYS A 196 3.23 -5.65 -4.19
C CYS A 196 4.69 -6.12 -4.04
N PHE A 197 4.93 -7.43 -4.20
CA PHE A 197 6.25 -8.00 -3.96
C PHE A 197 7.32 -7.42 -4.89
N SER A 198 7.00 -7.10 -6.15
CA SER A 198 7.97 -6.54 -7.09
C SER A 198 8.48 -5.17 -6.65
N ILE A 199 7.56 -4.26 -6.29
CA ILE A 199 7.94 -2.93 -5.76
C ILE A 199 8.69 -3.07 -4.44
N ALA A 200 8.26 -3.99 -3.56
CA ALA A 200 8.96 -4.27 -2.30
C ALA A 200 10.39 -4.77 -2.54
N CYS A 201 10.60 -5.72 -3.47
CA CYS A 201 11.93 -6.20 -3.82
C CYS A 201 12.85 -5.07 -4.30
N PHE A 202 12.43 -4.27 -5.29
CA PHE A 202 13.21 -3.13 -5.76
C PHE A 202 13.50 -2.12 -4.65
N SER A 203 12.50 -1.83 -3.82
CA SER A 203 12.66 -0.91 -2.68
C SER A 203 13.65 -1.45 -1.65
N PHE A 204 13.63 -2.76 -1.38
CA PHE A 204 14.52 -3.38 -0.40
C PHE A 204 15.97 -3.45 -0.87
N PHE A 205 16.22 -3.57 -2.18
CA PHE A 205 17.57 -3.44 -2.74
C PHE A 205 18.21 -2.08 -2.46
N ILE A 206 17.41 -1.03 -2.34
CA ILE A 206 17.88 0.32 -2.00
C ILE A 206 17.86 0.51 -0.47
N LEU A 207 16.76 0.12 0.18
CA LEU A 207 16.53 0.35 1.61
C LEU A 207 17.56 -0.39 2.48
N PHE A 208 17.82 -1.67 2.22
CA PHE A 208 18.70 -2.47 3.05
C PHE A 208 20.14 -1.90 3.11
N PRO A 209 20.84 -1.65 1.99
CA PRO A 209 22.16 -1.05 2.03
C PRO A 209 22.15 0.36 2.63
N THR A 210 21.08 1.14 2.42
CA THR A 210 20.92 2.46 3.05
C THR A 210 20.86 2.35 4.57
N LEU A 211 20.13 1.37 5.11
CA LEU A 211 20.04 1.15 6.56
C LEU A 211 21.35 0.57 7.14
N VAL A 212 22.08 -0.21 6.36
CA VAL A 212 23.43 -0.65 6.74
C VAL A 212 24.39 0.54 6.78
N ALA A 213 24.35 1.42 5.79
CA ALA A 213 25.14 2.66 5.80
C ALA A 213 24.78 3.55 7.01
N TYR A 214 23.49 3.68 7.33
CA TYR A 214 23.04 4.35 8.55
C TYR A 214 23.68 3.74 9.81
N ALA A 215 23.78 2.41 9.89
CA ALA A 215 24.40 1.74 11.03
C ALA A 215 25.89 2.12 11.17
N PHE A 216 26.60 2.30 10.07
CA PHE A 216 28.01 2.72 10.10
C PHE A 216 28.18 4.19 10.45
N LEU A 217 27.26 5.06 10.04
CA LEU A 217 27.36 6.50 10.21
C LEU A 217 26.80 6.99 11.55
N CYS A 218 25.72 6.35 12.04
CA CYS A 218 24.91 6.88 13.14
C CYS A 218 24.86 5.98 14.38
N VAL A 219 25.27 4.70 14.29
CA VAL A 219 25.25 3.77 15.42
C VAL A 219 26.66 3.60 15.98
N GLY A 220 26.79 3.68 17.30
CA GLY A 220 28.07 3.51 18.00
C GLY A 220 28.72 2.15 17.70
N ARG A 221 30.05 2.10 17.66
CA ARG A 221 30.82 0.88 17.27
C ARG A 221 30.44 -0.35 18.09
N GLU A 222 30.18 -0.18 19.40
CA GLU A 222 29.83 -1.28 20.30
C GLU A 222 28.46 -1.90 20.01
N GLU A 223 27.49 -1.10 19.55
CA GLU A 223 26.13 -1.55 19.28
C GLU A 223 25.88 -1.88 17.81
N ARG A 224 26.75 -1.44 16.91
CA ARG A 224 26.57 -1.55 15.47
C ARG A 224 26.35 -2.97 14.97
N ASN A 225 27.18 -3.92 15.42
CA ASN A 225 27.09 -5.31 14.97
C ASN A 225 25.76 -5.94 15.42
N ARG A 226 25.32 -5.62 16.66
CA ARG A 226 24.03 -6.06 17.18
C ARG A 226 22.88 -5.43 16.38
N PHE A 227 22.97 -4.15 16.07
CA PHE A 227 21.97 -3.46 15.26
C PHE A 227 21.86 -4.08 13.85
N ILE A 228 22.99 -4.31 13.17
CA ILE A 228 23.01 -4.96 11.85
C ILE A 228 22.43 -6.36 11.92
N ALA A 229 22.76 -7.17 12.94
CA ALA A 229 22.19 -8.49 13.12
C ALA A 229 20.66 -8.42 13.26
N TYR A 230 20.14 -7.52 14.10
CA TYR A 230 18.69 -7.35 14.24
C TYR A 230 18.02 -6.80 12.97
N LEU A 231 18.71 -5.96 12.20
CA LEU A 231 18.24 -5.49 10.90
C LEU A 231 18.12 -6.68 9.92
N CYS A 232 19.13 -7.53 9.83
CA CYS A 232 19.07 -8.75 9.00
C CYS A 232 17.93 -9.67 9.44
N ILE A 233 17.78 -9.89 10.75
CA ILE A 233 16.68 -10.70 11.30
C ILE A 233 15.33 -10.06 10.93
N ALA A 234 15.19 -8.74 10.99
CA ALA A 234 13.95 -8.06 10.65
C ALA A 234 13.53 -8.30 9.18
N PHE A 235 14.47 -8.24 8.25
CA PHE A 235 14.20 -8.56 6.83
C PHE A 235 13.89 -10.04 6.62
N VAL A 236 14.64 -10.94 7.26
CA VAL A 236 14.37 -12.40 7.19
C VAL A 236 12.98 -12.72 7.72
N VAL A 237 12.61 -12.18 8.88
CA VAL A 237 11.26 -12.36 9.48
C VAL A 237 10.18 -11.82 8.54
N ALA A 238 10.40 -10.68 7.90
CA ALA A 238 9.45 -10.12 6.95
C ALA A 238 9.24 -11.04 5.73
N VAL A 239 10.33 -11.56 5.15
CA VAL A 239 10.28 -12.49 4.02
C VAL A 239 9.59 -13.81 4.43
N LEU A 240 9.97 -14.38 5.58
CA LEU A 240 9.34 -15.62 6.08
C LEU A 240 7.84 -15.44 6.34
N ALA A 241 7.43 -14.30 6.90
CA ALA A 241 6.02 -13.99 7.10
C ALA A 241 5.26 -13.83 5.77
N ALA A 242 5.92 -13.39 4.71
CA ALA A 242 5.31 -13.19 3.39
C ALA A 242 5.41 -14.41 2.46
N LEU A 243 6.08 -15.50 2.86
CA LEU A 243 6.23 -16.73 2.05
C LEU A 243 4.91 -17.28 1.47
N PRO A 244 3.77 -17.28 2.20
CA PRO A 244 2.51 -17.80 1.66
C PRO A 244 2.06 -17.11 0.37
N ILE A 245 2.48 -15.86 0.14
CA ILE A 245 2.19 -15.08 -1.07
C ILE A 245 3.38 -15.06 -2.02
N LEU A 246 4.57 -14.87 -1.48
CA LEU A 246 5.77 -14.70 -2.27
C LEU A 246 6.11 -15.96 -3.06
N LEU A 247 5.99 -17.14 -2.45
CA LEU A 247 6.35 -18.42 -3.09
C LEU A 247 5.44 -18.76 -4.29
N PRO A 248 4.09 -18.72 -4.17
CA PRO A 248 3.21 -18.94 -5.33
C PRO A 248 3.41 -17.91 -6.44
N SER A 249 3.56 -16.62 -6.10
CA SER A 249 3.82 -15.59 -7.09
C SER A 249 5.13 -15.81 -7.85
N PHE A 250 6.16 -16.26 -7.15
CA PHE A 250 7.44 -16.57 -7.78
C PHE A 250 7.36 -17.84 -8.66
N MET A 251 6.65 -18.86 -8.22
CA MET A 251 6.43 -20.06 -9.02
C MET A 251 5.62 -19.79 -10.29
N ALA A 252 4.58 -18.97 -10.20
CA ALA A 252 3.80 -18.55 -11.36
C ALA A 252 4.62 -17.69 -12.36
N TYR A 253 5.63 -16.98 -11.88
CA TYR A 253 6.52 -16.22 -12.74
C TYR A 253 7.55 -17.10 -13.49
N LEU A 254 7.85 -18.28 -12.97
CA LEU A 254 8.80 -19.22 -13.57
C LEU A 254 8.14 -20.24 -14.52
N SER A 255 6.80 -20.41 -14.47
CA SER A 255 6.03 -21.29 -15.33
C SER A 255 5.65 -20.64 -16.65
#